data_84140ccc8b5422f9b3aa8b82a4c73242
#
_entry.id   84140ccc8b5422f9b3aa8b82a4c73242
#
_cell.length_a   1.000
_cell.length_b   1.000
_cell.length_c   1.000
_cell.angle_alpha   90.00
_cell.angle_beta   90.00
_cell.angle_gamma   90.00
#
_symmetry.space_group_name_H-M   'P 1'
#
loop_
_entity.id
_entity.type
_entity.pdbx_description
1 polymer ?
#
loop_
_entity_poly.entity_id
_entity_poly.type
_entity_poly.pdbx_seq_one_letter_code
_entity_poly.pdbx_strand_id
1 'polypeptide(L)'
;MQDYAERISYDKERLNEIEERLSLIDSLKRRFGGSIEDILSYRKRIEDEISSGSEYREEVKRLCEEIPAFKRELNKRADDLSKKRREAAERLKSEVEKGLLSLNMRARFDTEFIGTELNERGKERARFLFSANPGEPLRPLSMTASGGELCRVLLVIKTILSGRYSIPTVIFDEVDVGIGGRTAR
;
A
#
# COMPACT_ATOMS: atom_id res chain seq x y z
N MET A 1 -71.63 -57.93 -12.63
CA MET A 1 -70.22 -58.03 -12.03
C MET A 1 -69.13 -58.33 -13.04
N GLN A 2 -69.46 -58.78 -14.28
CA GLN A 2 -68.45 -59.00 -15.35
C GLN A 2 -67.88 -57.71 -15.97
N ASP A 3 -68.66 -56.63 -15.96
CA ASP A 3 -68.31 -55.35 -16.64
C ASP A 3 -67.25 -54.52 -15.87
N TYR A 4 -66.95 -54.88 -14.63
CA TYR A 4 -65.95 -54.19 -13.79
C TYR A 4 -64.56 -54.78 -13.96
N ALA A 5 -64.43 -56.05 -14.28
CA ALA A 5 -63.17 -56.74 -14.48
C ALA A 5 -62.50 -56.41 -15.86
N GLU A 6 -63.33 -56.07 -16.89
CA GLU A 6 -62.83 -55.68 -18.21
C GLU A 6 -62.30 -54.26 -18.30
N ARG A 7 -62.55 -53.44 -17.30
CA ARG A 7 -62.06 -52.05 -17.23
C ARG A 7 -60.72 -51.90 -16.53
N ILE A 8 -60.20 -52.94 -15.91
CA ILE A 8 -58.87 -52.89 -15.27
C ILE A 8 -57.84 -53.39 -16.27
N SER A 9 -57.31 -52.48 -17.07
CA SER A 9 -56.12 -52.76 -17.86
C SER A 9 -54.90 -52.79 -16.95
N TYR A 10 -54.38 -54.00 -16.66
CA TYR A 10 -53.15 -54.18 -15.94
C TYR A 10 -51.97 -53.84 -16.87
N ASP A 11 -51.45 -52.61 -16.76
CA ASP A 11 -50.27 -52.15 -17.46
C ASP A 11 -49.04 -52.38 -16.54
N LYS A 12 -48.35 -53.48 -16.81
CA LYS A 12 -47.18 -53.90 -16.02
C LYS A 12 -45.99 -52.93 -16.20
N GLU A 13 -45.87 -52.35 -17.37
CA GLU A 13 -44.78 -51.41 -17.64
C GLU A 13 -45.03 -50.13 -16.86
N ARG A 14 -46.22 -49.63 -16.85
CA ARG A 14 -46.63 -48.46 -16.09
C ARG A 14 -46.53 -48.66 -14.58
N LEU A 15 -46.81 -49.84 -14.08
CA LEU A 15 -46.60 -50.15 -12.66
C LEU A 15 -45.13 -50.13 -12.29
N ASN A 16 -44.28 -50.77 -13.09
CA ASN A 16 -42.83 -50.74 -12.85
C ASN A 16 -42.25 -49.31 -12.88
N GLU A 17 -42.65 -48.47 -13.82
CA GLU A 17 -42.24 -47.06 -13.85
C GLU A 17 -42.63 -46.32 -12.58
N ILE A 18 -43.81 -46.52 -12.08
CA ILE A 18 -44.30 -45.90 -10.84
C ILE A 18 -43.51 -46.40 -9.62
N GLU A 19 -43.24 -47.71 -9.51
CA GLU A 19 -42.48 -48.31 -8.45
C GLU A 19 -41.03 -47.80 -8.42
N GLU A 20 -40.38 -47.72 -9.60
CA GLU A 20 -39.02 -47.15 -9.73
C GLU A 20 -38.99 -45.67 -9.29
N ARG A 21 -39.99 -44.90 -9.70
CA ARG A 21 -40.10 -43.49 -9.32
C ARG A 21 -40.33 -43.28 -7.82
N LEU A 22 -41.18 -44.10 -7.21
CA LEU A 22 -41.42 -44.09 -5.77
C LEU A 22 -40.16 -44.48 -5.01
N SER A 23 -39.46 -45.53 -5.43
CA SER A 23 -38.20 -45.96 -4.83
C SER A 23 -37.14 -44.86 -4.90
N LEU A 24 -37.06 -44.16 -6.03
CA LEU A 24 -36.16 -42.99 -6.16
C LEU A 24 -36.53 -41.86 -5.19
N ILE A 25 -37.82 -41.51 -5.12
CA ILE A 25 -38.29 -40.48 -4.18
C ILE A 25 -37.99 -40.86 -2.73
N ASP A 26 -38.21 -42.10 -2.35
CA ASP A 26 -37.94 -42.59 -1.00
C ASP A 26 -36.45 -42.60 -0.67
N SER A 27 -35.62 -42.92 -1.66
CA SER A 27 -34.14 -42.81 -1.51
C SER A 27 -33.68 -41.38 -1.29
N LEU A 28 -34.26 -40.44 -2.03
CA LEU A 28 -33.98 -39.00 -1.90
C LEU A 28 -34.43 -38.47 -0.56
N LYS A 29 -35.65 -38.87 -0.10
CA LYS A 29 -36.16 -38.51 1.23
C LYS A 29 -35.25 -38.98 2.36
N ARG A 30 -34.77 -40.23 2.30
CA ARG A 30 -33.83 -40.78 3.30
C ARG A 30 -32.50 -40.05 3.34
N ARG A 31 -32.05 -39.49 2.20
CA ARG A 31 -30.73 -38.90 2.04
C ARG A 31 -30.72 -37.41 2.30
N PHE A 32 -31.77 -36.68 1.96
CA PHE A 32 -31.76 -35.22 1.91
C PHE A 32 -32.86 -34.54 2.76
N GLY A 33 -33.77 -35.32 3.42
CA GLY A 33 -34.83 -34.81 4.26
C GLY A 33 -36.06 -35.69 4.22
N GLY A 34 -36.88 -35.70 5.26
CA GLY A 34 -38.04 -36.60 5.42
C GLY A 34 -39.20 -36.28 4.49
N SER A 35 -39.26 -35.12 3.85
CA SER A 35 -40.33 -34.66 2.96
C SER A 35 -39.78 -34.19 1.60
N ILE A 36 -40.66 -33.99 0.63
CA ILE A 36 -40.32 -33.43 -0.68
C ILE A 36 -39.90 -31.96 -0.51
N GLU A 37 -40.57 -31.26 0.37
CA GLU A 37 -40.31 -29.88 0.73
C GLU A 37 -38.87 -29.70 1.25
N ASP A 38 -38.39 -30.64 2.08
CA ASP A 38 -37.04 -30.65 2.61
C ASP A 38 -36.00 -30.83 1.49
N ILE A 39 -36.27 -31.75 0.54
CA ILE A 39 -35.39 -31.99 -0.62
C ILE A 39 -35.29 -30.73 -1.49
N LEU A 40 -36.43 -30.09 -1.77
CA LEU A 40 -36.46 -28.86 -2.59
C LEU A 40 -35.76 -27.70 -1.88
N SER A 41 -35.91 -27.58 -0.60
CA SER A 41 -35.24 -26.59 0.25
C SER A 41 -33.73 -26.82 0.27
N TYR A 42 -33.30 -28.09 0.39
CA TYR A 42 -31.88 -28.47 0.32
C TYR A 42 -31.29 -28.15 -1.04
N ARG A 43 -31.99 -28.51 -2.12
CA ARG A 43 -31.55 -28.18 -3.49
C ARG A 43 -31.36 -26.68 -3.66
N LYS A 44 -32.34 -25.87 -3.24
CA LYS A 44 -32.26 -24.41 -3.34
C LYS A 44 -31.05 -23.86 -2.59
N ARG A 45 -30.83 -24.34 -1.36
CA ARG A 45 -29.65 -23.91 -0.57
C ARG A 45 -28.34 -24.21 -1.29
N ILE A 46 -28.20 -25.40 -1.90
CA ILE A 46 -27.00 -25.76 -2.67
C ILE A 46 -26.85 -24.92 -3.93
N GLU A 47 -27.97 -24.65 -4.63
CA GLU A 47 -27.97 -23.74 -5.79
C GLU A 47 -27.49 -22.34 -5.41
N ASP A 48 -27.95 -21.81 -4.29
CA ASP A 48 -27.53 -20.52 -3.76
C ASP A 48 -26.04 -20.52 -3.33
N GLU A 49 -25.58 -21.59 -2.68
CA GLU A 49 -24.16 -21.77 -2.33
C GLU A 49 -23.24 -21.84 -3.56
N ILE A 50 -23.66 -22.56 -4.60
CA ILE A 50 -22.90 -22.65 -5.87
C ILE A 50 -22.86 -21.29 -6.56
N SER A 51 -23.99 -20.58 -6.62
CA SER A 51 -24.08 -19.27 -7.24
C SER A 51 -23.16 -18.26 -6.52
N SER A 52 -23.26 -18.18 -5.21
CA SER A 52 -22.36 -17.34 -4.40
C SER A 52 -20.88 -17.71 -4.60
N GLY A 53 -20.57 -19.01 -4.66
CA GLY A 53 -19.21 -19.49 -4.92
C GLY A 53 -18.66 -19.08 -6.30
N SER A 54 -19.52 -18.99 -7.32
CA SER A 54 -19.11 -18.52 -8.66
C SER A 54 -18.80 -17.02 -8.67
N GLU A 55 -19.63 -16.21 -8.01
CA GLU A 55 -19.40 -14.77 -7.87
C GLU A 55 -18.09 -14.46 -7.16
N TYR A 56 -17.80 -15.17 -6.06
CA TYR A 56 -16.52 -15.04 -5.35
C TYR A 56 -15.32 -15.43 -6.24
N ARG A 57 -15.44 -16.44 -7.07
CA ARG A 57 -14.35 -16.83 -7.98
C ARG A 57 -14.08 -15.77 -9.04
N GLU A 58 -15.10 -15.15 -9.58
CA GLU A 58 -14.96 -14.07 -10.56
C GLU A 58 -14.33 -12.83 -9.91
N GLU A 59 -14.75 -12.49 -8.71
CA GLU A 59 -14.17 -11.38 -7.94
C GLU A 59 -12.69 -11.64 -7.62
N VAL A 60 -12.35 -12.83 -7.14
CA VAL A 60 -10.94 -13.23 -6.90
C VAL A 60 -10.13 -13.13 -8.18
N LYS A 61 -10.65 -13.60 -9.32
CA LYS A 61 -9.96 -13.50 -10.61
C LYS A 61 -9.72 -12.05 -10.99
N ARG A 62 -10.73 -11.19 -10.88
CA ARG A 62 -10.64 -9.76 -11.14
C ARG A 62 -9.56 -9.11 -10.27
N LEU A 63 -9.58 -9.37 -8.96
CA LEU A 63 -8.59 -8.85 -8.03
C LEU A 63 -7.16 -9.34 -8.33
N CYS A 64 -7.01 -10.60 -8.74
CA CYS A 64 -5.73 -11.16 -9.16
C CYS A 64 -5.17 -10.47 -10.42
N GLU A 65 -6.01 -9.96 -11.30
CA GLU A 65 -5.62 -9.21 -12.49
C GLU A 65 -5.33 -7.73 -12.16
N GLU A 66 -6.14 -7.11 -11.31
CA GLU A 66 -6.02 -5.69 -10.93
C GLU A 66 -4.82 -5.41 -10.01
N ILE A 67 -4.57 -6.26 -9.01
CA ILE A 67 -3.49 -6.06 -8.03
C ILE A 67 -2.12 -5.88 -8.69
N PRO A 68 -1.69 -6.70 -9.67
CA PRO A 68 -0.42 -6.50 -10.35
C PRO A 68 -0.35 -5.19 -11.15
N ALA A 69 -1.48 -4.73 -11.69
CA ALA A 69 -1.54 -3.47 -12.42
C ALA A 69 -1.34 -2.28 -11.45
N PHE A 70 -2.05 -2.27 -10.33
CA PHE A 70 -1.86 -1.26 -9.29
C PHE A 70 -0.45 -1.27 -8.69
N LYS A 71 0.13 -2.45 -8.47
CA LYS A 71 1.52 -2.57 -7.98
C LYS A 71 2.52 -1.95 -8.98
N ARG A 72 2.34 -2.15 -10.27
CA ARG A 72 3.19 -1.54 -11.31
C ARG A 72 3.06 -0.01 -11.31
N GLU A 73 1.84 0.51 -11.28
CA GLU A 73 1.57 1.95 -11.24
C GLU A 73 2.16 2.59 -9.98
N LEU A 74 1.97 1.96 -8.83
CA LEU A 74 2.50 2.43 -7.55
C LEU A 74 4.03 2.48 -7.55
N ASN A 75 4.70 1.43 -8.05
CA ASN A 75 6.15 1.41 -8.19
C ASN A 75 6.65 2.51 -9.12
N LYS A 76 5.99 2.71 -10.27
CA LYS A 76 6.34 3.79 -11.19
C LYS A 76 6.26 5.17 -10.51
N ARG A 77 5.17 5.43 -9.77
CA ARG A 77 5.02 6.70 -9.02
C ARG A 77 6.09 6.85 -7.94
N ALA A 78 6.45 5.77 -7.26
CA ALA A 78 7.53 5.77 -6.27
C ALA A 78 8.90 6.05 -6.91
N ASP A 79 9.17 5.51 -8.11
CA ASP A 79 10.39 5.79 -8.89
C ASP A 79 10.44 7.27 -9.31
N ASP A 80 9.35 7.81 -9.81
CA ASP A 80 9.25 9.22 -10.19
C ASP A 80 9.46 10.15 -8.99
N LEU A 81 8.91 9.79 -7.82
CA LEU A 81 9.14 10.52 -6.58
C LEU A 81 10.61 10.48 -6.16
N SER A 82 11.25 9.30 -6.22
CA SER A 82 12.67 9.14 -5.91
C SER A 82 13.56 9.99 -6.83
N LYS A 83 13.25 10.01 -8.13
CA LYS A 83 13.97 10.85 -9.09
C LYS A 83 13.87 12.35 -8.75
N LYS A 84 12.65 12.83 -8.51
CA LYS A 84 12.42 14.24 -8.12
C LYS A 84 13.11 14.61 -6.81
N ARG A 85 13.15 13.68 -5.85
CA ARG A 85 13.86 13.88 -4.56
C ARG A 85 15.37 14.01 -4.77
N ARG A 86 15.98 13.18 -5.63
CA ARG A 86 17.40 13.27 -5.94
C ARG A 86 17.75 14.58 -6.63
N GLU A 87 16.95 15.00 -7.61
CA GLU A 87 17.11 16.30 -8.28
C GLU A 87 16.99 17.48 -7.29
N ALA A 88 16.04 17.38 -6.35
CA ALA A 88 15.89 18.39 -5.30
C ALA A 88 17.06 18.38 -4.30
N ALA A 89 17.57 17.19 -3.96
CA ALA A 89 18.71 17.03 -3.07
C ALA A 89 19.99 17.64 -3.64
N GLU A 90 20.26 17.48 -4.94
CA GLU A 90 21.42 18.10 -5.58
C GLU A 90 21.32 19.64 -5.58
N ARG A 91 20.12 20.17 -5.83
CA ARG A 91 19.90 21.63 -5.72
C ARG A 91 20.11 22.12 -4.29
N LEU A 92 19.51 21.41 -3.31
CA LEU A 92 19.65 21.74 -1.89
C LEU A 92 21.11 21.71 -1.44
N LYS A 93 21.87 20.69 -1.83
CA LYS A 93 23.32 20.56 -1.58
C LYS A 93 24.06 21.81 -2.03
N SER A 94 23.87 22.21 -3.29
CA SER A 94 24.54 23.39 -3.85
C SER A 94 24.16 24.69 -3.11
N GLU A 95 22.87 24.87 -2.78
CA GLU A 95 22.39 26.05 -2.07
C GLU A 95 22.92 26.09 -0.63
N VAL A 96 22.94 24.96 0.08
CA VAL A 96 23.42 24.84 1.46
C VAL A 96 24.94 25.10 1.51
N GLU A 97 25.73 24.47 0.65
CA GLU A 97 27.18 24.67 0.63
C GLU A 97 27.55 26.13 0.33
N LYS A 98 26.83 26.78 -0.60
CA LYS A 98 27.00 28.23 -0.87
C LYS A 98 26.62 29.09 0.33
N GLY A 99 25.52 28.80 1.00
CA GLY A 99 25.10 29.50 2.21
C GLY A 99 26.09 29.34 3.37
N LEU A 100 26.63 28.14 3.56
CA LEU A 100 27.65 27.88 4.57
C LEU A 100 28.97 28.60 4.25
N LEU A 101 29.34 28.67 2.99
CA LEU A 101 30.52 29.43 2.55
C LEU A 101 30.40 30.93 2.85
N SER A 102 29.19 31.53 2.72
CA SER A 102 28.94 32.93 3.09
C SER A 102 29.10 33.19 4.61
N LEU A 103 28.94 32.13 5.41
CA LEU A 103 29.21 32.15 6.87
C LEU A 103 30.66 31.74 7.19
N ASN A 104 31.61 31.84 6.23
CA ASN A 104 33.01 31.44 6.35
C ASN A 104 33.22 29.95 6.75
N MET A 105 32.27 29.09 6.44
CA MET A 105 32.34 27.65 6.70
C MET A 105 32.52 26.88 5.42
N ARG A 106 33.69 26.26 5.22
CA ARG A 106 34.01 25.39 4.06
C ARG A 106 33.52 23.97 4.35
N ALA A 107 32.23 23.82 4.54
CA ALA A 107 31.60 22.54 4.88
C ALA A 107 31.11 21.80 3.63
N ARG A 108 30.88 20.50 3.77
CA ARG A 108 30.24 19.64 2.77
C ARG A 108 28.88 19.20 3.29
N PHE A 109 27.92 19.22 2.40
CA PHE A 109 26.56 18.75 2.66
C PHE A 109 26.13 17.76 1.58
N ASP A 110 25.44 16.68 1.99
CA ASP A 110 24.91 15.72 1.04
C ASP A 110 23.61 15.10 1.56
N THR A 111 22.89 14.38 0.71
CA THR A 111 21.68 13.64 1.06
C THR A 111 21.83 12.18 0.68
N GLU A 112 21.80 11.31 1.66
CA GLU A 112 21.79 9.86 1.47
C GLU A 112 20.34 9.37 1.39
N PHE A 113 20.05 8.52 0.41
CA PHE A 113 18.74 7.88 0.26
C PHE A 113 18.84 6.41 0.67
N ILE A 114 18.13 6.06 1.73
CA ILE A 114 18.10 4.72 2.33
C ILE A 114 16.81 4.05 1.88
N GLY A 115 16.90 2.92 1.18
CA GLY A 115 15.74 2.13 0.75
C GLY A 115 14.91 1.64 1.94
N THR A 116 13.59 1.70 1.80
CA THR A 116 12.61 1.19 2.75
C THR A 116 11.54 0.39 2.00
N GLU A 117 10.73 -0.33 2.73
CA GLU A 117 9.49 -0.85 2.15
C GLU A 117 8.62 0.29 1.64
N LEU A 118 7.92 0.02 0.54
CA LEU A 118 7.04 0.99 -0.09
C LEU A 118 5.88 1.36 0.84
N ASN A 119 5.74 2.65 1.11
CA ASN A 119 4.73 3.21 2.01
C ASN A 119 4.21 4.54 1.47
N GLU A 120 3.35 5.23 2.21
CA GLU A 120 2.75 6.53 1.84
C GLU A 120 3.80 7.62 1.51
N ARG A 121 5.03 7.47 2.00
CA ARG A 121 6.15 8.40 1.77
C ARG A 121 7.07 7.96 0.65
N GLY A 122 6.76 6.87 -0.04
CA GLY A 122 7.56 6.29 -1.10
C GLY A 122 8.41 5.10 -0.65
N LYS A 123 9.48 4.79 -1.39
CA LYS A 123 10.32 3.60 -1.19
C LYS A 123 11.70 3.89 -0.57
N GLU A 124 11.95 5.13 -0.17
CA GLU A 124 13.22 5.54 0.41
C GLU A 124 13.03 6.69 1.42
N ARG A 125 13.96 6.77 2.36
CA ARG A 125 14.06 7.84 3.35
C ARG A 125 15.34 8.65 3.08
N ALA A 126 15.22 9.99 3.07
CA ALA A 126 16.36 10.88 2.97
C ALA A 126 17.00 11.08 4.34
N ARG A 127 18.34 11.09 4.39
CA ARG A 127 19.14 11.40 5.55
C ARG A 127 20.18 12.44 5.15
N PHE A 128 20.22 13.56 5.84
CA PHE A 128 21.23 14.61 5.59
C PHE A 128 22.56 14.22 6.20
N LEU A 129 23.59 14.39 5.42
CA LEU A 129 24.98 14.17 5.79
C LEU A 129 25.70 15.51 5.78
N PHE A 130 26.62 15.66 6.70
CA PHE A 130 27.40 16.90 6.88
C PHE A 130 28.83 16.60 7.26
N SER A 131 29.74 17.49 6.86
CA SER A 131 31.13 17.55 7.33
C SER A 131 31.55 19.00 7.42
N ALA A 132 32.02 19.43 8.58
CA ALA A 132 32.42 20.81 8.83
C ALA A 132 33.75 21.18 8.13
N ASN A 133 34.64 20.21 7.92
CA ASN A 133 35.98 20.43 7.45
C ASN A 133 36.25 19.69 6.12
N PRO A 134 36.98 20.32 5.17
CA PRO A 134 37.47 19.60 3.99
C PRO A 134 38.35 18.42 4.40
N GLY A 135 38.08 17.24 3.87
CA GLY A 135 38.88 16.03 4.15
C GLY A 135 38.28 15.12 5.24
N GLU A 136 37.34 15.59 6.05
CA GLU A 136 36.59 14.73 6.96
C GLU A 136 35.48 13.97 6.24
N PRO A 137 35.16 12.75 6.69
CA PRO A 137 34.06 11.99 6.11
C PRO A 137 32.71 12.64 6.43
N LEU A 138 31.79 12.57 5.47
CA LEU A 138 30.39 12.95 5.68
C LEU A 138 29.75 12.04 6.75
N ARG A 139 29.11 12.62 7.73
CA ARG A 139 28.39 11.93 8.82
C ARG A 139 26.94 12.41 8.89
N PRO A 140 26.03 11.61 9.42
CA PRO A 140 24.66 12.06 9.64
C PRO A 140 24.62 13.37 10.42
N LEU A 141 23.85 14.34 9.95
CA LEU A 141 23.73 15.67 10.59
C LEU A 141 23.34 15.57 12.07
N SER A 142 22.58 14.53 12.44
CA SER A 142 22.20 14.22 13.82
C SER A 142 23.38 13.81 14.72
N MET A 143 24.55 13.52 14.13
CA MET A 143 25.77 13.12 14.85
C MET A 143 26.83 14.25 14.85
N THR A 144 26.44 15.45 14.45
CA THR A 144 27.36 16.61 14.47
C THR A 144 27.64 17.01 15.90
N ALA A 145 28.91 17.04 16.29
CA ALA A 145 29.36 17.22 17.67
C ALA A 145 29.32 18.68 18.15
N SER A 146 29.39 19.67 17.24
CA SER A 146 29.40 21.09 17.56
C SER A 146 28.01 21.72 17.43
N GLY A 147 27.48 22.25 18.54
CA GLY A 147 26.21 22.99 18.55
C GLY A 147 26.22 24.19 17.59
N GLY A 148 27.30 24.96 17.53
CA GLY A 148 27.43 26.11 16.66
C GLY A 148 27.46 25.75 15.18
N GLU A 149 28.08 24.60 14.78
CA GLU A 149 28.06 24.13 13.42
C GLU A 149 26.64 23.70 13.01
N LEU A 150 25.95 22.95 13.86
CA LEU A 150 24.57 22.53 13.64
C LEU A 150 23.64 23.75 13.49
N CYS A 151 23.76 24.75 14.35
CA CYS A 151 22.96 25.98 14.27
C CYS A 151 23.17 26.71 12.94
N ARG A 152 24.40 26.82 12.44
CA ARG A 152 24.69 27.45 11.14
C ARG A 152 24.08 26.66 9.98
N VAL A 153 24.22 25.34 9.97
CA VAL A 153 23.58 24.49 8.94
C VAL A 153 22.06 24.65 8.95
N LEU A 154 21.44 24.61 10.15
CA LEU A 154 20.01 24.81 10.30
C LEU A 154 19.56 26.21 9.87
N LEU A 155 20.35 27.26 10.20
CA LEU A 155 20.09 28.63 9.74
C LEU A 155 20.04 28.69 8.23
N VAL A 156 21.06 28.17 7.53
CA VAL A 156 21.10 28.16 6.07
C VAL A 156 19.93 27.38 5.48
N ILE A 157 19.66 26.17 5.96
CA ILE A 157 18.53 25.36 5.48
C ILE A 157 17.19 26.09 5.70
N LYS A 158 16.98 26.69 6.88
CA LYS A 158 15.77 27.46 7.18
C LYS A 158 15.64 28.70 6.29
N THR A 159 16.71 29.40 6.00
CA THR A 159 16.72 30.55 5.10
C THR A 159 16.32 30.12 3.68
N ILE A 160 16.88 29.02 3.16
CA ILE A 160 16.51 28.47 1.84
C ILE A 160 15.03 28.09 1.80
N LEU A 161 14.53 27.46 2.84
CA LEU A 161 13.14 27.02 2.93
C LEU A 161 12.17 28.17 3.13
N SER A 162 12.52 29.21 3.91
CA SER A 162 11.64 30.35 4.16
C SER A 162 11.30 31.10 2.86
N GLY A 163 12.25 31.22 1.94
CA GLY A 163 12.01 31.82 0.61
C GLY A 163 11.04 31.01 -0.26
N ARG A 164 10.79 29.74 0.05
CA ARG A 164 9.88 28.85 -0.71
C ARG A 164 8.50 28.69 -0.08
N TYR A 165 8.41 28.85 1.25
CA TYR A 165 7.19 28.57 2.01
C TYR A 165 6.47 29.82 2.54
N SER A 166 6.84 31.02 2.09
CA SER A 166 6.23 32.31 2.52
C SER A 166 6.14 32.41 4.06
N ILE A 167 7.17 31.95 4.76
CA ILE A 167 7.24 32.07 6.23
C ILE A 167 7.61 33.53 6.53
N PRO A 168 6.71 34.33 7.13
CA PRO A 168 6.90 35.78 7.25
C PRO A 168 7.99 36.16 8.25
N THR A 169 8.26 35.33 9.25
CA THR A 169 9.25 35.61 10.28
C THR A 169 9.86 34.31 10.79
N VAL A 170 11.18 34.27 10.92
CA VAL A 170 11.91 33.16 11.53
C VAL A 170 12.79 33.74 12.61
N ILE A 171 12.64 33.22 13.85
CA ILE A 171 13.43 33.63 15.02
C ILE A 171 14.47 32.54 15.26
N PHE A 172 15.73 32.96 15.39
CA PHE A 172 16.83 32.09 15.74
C PHE A 172 17.39 32.53 17.11
N ASP A 173 17.63 31.53 17.95
CA ASP A 173 18.29 31.71 19.24
C ASP A 173 19.70 31.09 19.21
N GLU A 174 20.66 31.66 19.86
CA GLU A 174 22.03 31.15 20.01
C GLU A 174 22.82 30.90 18.72
N VAL A 175 22.50 31.59 17.62
CA VAL A 175 23.17 31.36 16.29
C VAL A 175 24.63 31.85 16.27
N ASP A 176 24.98 32.74 17.17
CA ASP A 176 26.29 33.40 17.28
C ASP A 176 27.26 32.69 18.23
N VAL A 177 26.85 31.64 18.91
CA VAL A 177 27.70 30.85 19.80
C VAL A 177 28.88 30.26 19.01
N GLY A 178 30.09 30.75 19.36
CA GLY A 178 31.36 30.34 18.74
C GLY A 178 31.71 31.05 17.42
N ILE A 179 31.02 32.17 17.09
CA ILE A 179 31.36 32.99 15.91
C ILE A 179 32.22 34.16 16.38
N GLY A 180 33.50 34.19 15.96
CA GLY A 180 34.39 35.31 16.21
C GLY A 180 34.19 36.51 15.25
N GLY A 181 34.09 37.69 15.78
CA GLY A 181 34.22 39.05 15.25
C GLY A 181 33.71 39.40 13.83
N ARG A 182 34.10 38.76 12.78
CA ARG A 182 33.73 39.14 11.39
C ARG A 182 32.45 38.44 10.85
N THR A 183 32.05 37.35 11.46
CA THR A 183 30.92 36.52 10.97
C THR A 183 29.62 36.83 11.72
N ALA A 184 29.70 37.66 12.78
CA ALA A 184 28.57 38.10 13.61
C ALA A 184 27.91 39.42 13.16
N ARG A 185 28.26 39.94 11.97
CA ARG A 185 27.65 41.14 11.38
C ARG A 185 26.83 40.84 10.16
#